data_ab131bddc0312e39ddb049f8df655a5c
#
_entry.id   ab131bddc0312e39ddb049f8df655a5c
#
_cell.length_a   1.000
_cell.length_b   1.000
_cell.length_c   1.000
_cell.angle_alpha   90.00
_cell.angle_beta   90.00
_cell.angle_gamma   90.00
#
_symmetry.space_group_name_H-M   'P 1'
#
loop_
_entity.id
_entity.type
_entity.pdbx_description
1 polymer ?
#
loop_
_entity_poly.entity_id
_entity_poly.type
_entity_poly.pdbx_seq_one_letter_code
_entity_poly.pdbx_strand_id
1 'polypeptide(L)'
;MRSELLIQPEDLKSLIDRKDPDIRIIDVREKIKYLAGHIPGAVNIWRPDIVDKDHPVPGMMAPQAQVEELMGRLGTSHRNTLIIYSDGPDHTRLWWILAYYGFPIQQMKLLDGGLDGWKAKGYSTEMIPSQISQASFKLQGKTRPTEHLLCTLPEVRDALKNPKKIVLDVRAPKEYTGEEMLRDAVRPGRIPGVVWIEWREALIKEGPHKGYWKSAEEIRKLFADLGVTPDKEIYIY
;
A
#
# COMPACT_ATOMS: atom_id res chain seq x y z
N MET A 1 -12.88 -10.54 9.39
CA MET A 1 -11.55 -10.38 8.75
C MET A 1 -11.44 -9.18 7.78
N ARG A 2 -12.52 -8.47 7.42
CA ARG A 2 -12.42 -7.14 6.77
C ARG A 2 -11.94 -6.04 7.73
N SER A 3 -12.17 -6.22 9.01
CA SER A 3 -12.05 -5.15 10.02
C SER A 3 -10.62 -4.86 10.50
N GLU A 4 -9.66 -5.74 10.27
CA GLU A 4 -8.33 -5.53 10.86
C GLU A 4 -7.42 -4.65 9.99
N LEU A 5 -7.51 -4.77 8.67
CA LEU A 5 -6.68 -4.02 7.72
C LEU A 5 -7.36 -2.80 7.11
N LEU A 6 -8.69 -2.85 6.94
CA LEU A 6 -9.45 -1.80 6.29
C LEU A 6 -10.21 -0.96 7.33
N ILE A 7 -10.38 0.33 7.02
CA ILE A 7 -11.30 1.24 7.73
C ILE A 7 -12.30 1.81 6.73
N GLN A 8 -13.57 1.87 7.12
CA GLN A 8 -14.60 2.46 6.28
C GLN A 8 -14.60 4.00 6.40
N PRO A 9 -15.05 4.74 5.36
CA PRO A 9 -15.14 6.20 5.43
C PRO A 9 -15.94 6.73 6.62
N GLU A 10 -17.01 6.04 7.00
CA GLU A 10 -17.88 6.41 8.13
C GLU A 10 -17.14 6.28 9.48
N ASP A 11 -16.36 5.22 9.64
CA ASP A 11 -15.57 5.01 10.85
C ASP A 11 -14.46 6.07 10.96
N LEU A 12 -13.77 6.37 9.84
CA LEU A 12 -12.79 7.45 9.80
C LEU A 12 -13.43 8.79 10.10
N LYS A 13 -14.62 9.09 9.53
CA LYS A 13 -15.36 10.32 9.82
C LYS A 13 -15.62 10.47 11.32
N SER A 14 -16.07 9.39 11.97
CA SER A 14 -16.31 9.38 13.41
C SER A 14 -15.05 9.66 14.22
N LEU A 15 -13.89 9.15 13.81
CA LEU A 15 -12.59 9.43 14.44
C LEU A 15 -12.21 10.91 14.32
N ILE A 16 -12.39 11.50 13.13
CA ILE A 16 -12.12 12.92 12.87
C ILE A 16 -13.03 13.82 13.71
N ASP A 17 -14.34 13.53 13.76
CA ASP A 17 -15.33 14.36 14.46
C ASP A 17 -15.07 14.44 15.97
N ARG A 18 -14.64 13.36 16.57
CA ARG A 18 -14.24 13.35 17.99
C ARG A 18 -12.82 13.79 18.25
N LYS A 19 -12.10 14.24 17.18
CA LYS A 19 -10.73 14.73 17.25
C LYS A 19 -9.78 13.73 17.93
N ASP A 20 -9.87 12.46 17.54
CA ASP A 20 -9.08 11.39 18.14
C ASP A 20 -7.57 11.69 17.97
N PRO A 21 -6.81 11.87 19.07
CA PRO A 21 -5.41 12.27 19.01
C PRO A 21 -4.49 11.13 18.57
N ASP A 22 -4.97 9.89 18.65
CA ASP A 22 -4.18 8.70 18.40
C ASP A 22 -4.17 8.27 16.93
N ILE A 23 -4.91 8.96 16.05
CA ILE A 23 -4.85 8.70 14.62
C ILE A 23 -3.90 9.64 13.89
N ARG A 24 -3.29 9.12 12.81
CA ARG A 24 -2.60 9.93 11.81
C ARG A 24 -3.11 9.51 10.43
N ILE A 25 -3.71 10.45 9.70
CA ILE A 25 -4.23 10.23 8.36
C ILE A 25 -3.14 10.60 7.36
N ILE A 26 -2.83 9.70 6.43
CA ILE A 26 -1.74 9.87 5.47
C ILE A 26 -2.30 9.74 4.05
N ASP A 27 -2.20 10.81 3.30
CA ASP A 27 -2.50 10.88 1.87
C ASP A 27 -1.24 10.55 1.06
N VAL A 28 -1.26 9.44 0.32
CA VAL A 28 -0.09 8.99 -0.47
C VAL A 28 -0.29 9.31 -1.96
N ARG A 29 -0.83 10.49 -2.25
CA ARG A 29 -0.97 11.01 -3.61
C ARG A 29 0.08 12.06 -3.92
N GLU A 30 0.19 12.42 -5.20
CA GLU A 30 0.98 13.55 -5.63
C GLU A 30 0.60 14.81 -4.86
N LYS A 31 1.59 15.62 -4.51
CA LYS A 31 1.38 16.82 -3.70
C LYS A 31 0.34 17.78 -4.30
N ILE A 32 0.31 17.90 -5.64
CA ILE A 32 -0.67 18.75 -6.30
C ILE A 32 -2.11 18.24 -6.10
N LYS A 33 -2.32 16.94 -6.11
CA LYS A 33 -3.62 16.32 -5.84
C LYS A 33 -4.04 16.48 -4.38
N TYR A 34 -3.09 16.36 -3.45
CA TYR A 34 -3.33 16.63 -2.04
C TYR A 34 -3.77 18.08 -1.82
N LEU A 35 -3.07 19.05 -2.40
CA LEU A 35 -3.41 20.46 -2.30
C LEU A 35 -4.73 20.83 -3.00
N ALA A 36 -5.16 20.08 -3.99
CA ALA A 36 -6.44 20.24 -4.66
C ALA A 36 -7.64 19.72 -3.82
N GLY A 37 -7.36 18.95 -2.76
CA GLY A 37 -8.36 18.46 -1.82
C GLY A 37 -7.97 17.14 -1.20
N HIS A 38 -7.97 17.09 0.13
CA HIS A 38 -7.62 15.91 0.94
C HIS A 38 -8.58 15.76 2.13
N ILE A 39 -8.56 14.62 2.77
CA ILE A 39 -9.35 14.35 3.98
C ILE A 39 -8.88 15.25 5.12
N PRO A 40 -9.78 15.89 5.88
CA PRO A 40 -9.42 16.79 6.97
C PRO A 40 -8.43 16.16 7.94
N GLY A 41 -7.37 16.91 8.28
CA GLY A 41 -6.30 16.44 9.17
C GLY A 41 -5.27 15.51 8.53
N ALA A 42 -5.37 15.20 7.24
CA ALA A 42 -4.39 14.37 6.55
C ALA A 42 -3.06 15.09 6.34
N VAL A 43 -1.99 14.32 6.39
CA VAL A 43 -0.64 14.73 5.96
C VAL A 43 -0.31 14.07 4.64
N ASN A 44 0.65 14.62 3.90
CA ASN A 44 0.99 14.11 2.58
C ASN A 44 2.37 13.47 2.54
N ILE A 45 2.42 12.30 1.93
CA ILE A 45 3.63 11.62 1.47
C ILE A 45 3.44 11.35 -0.02
N TRP A 46 4.44 11.65 -0.84
CA TRP A 46 4.42 11.26 -2.23
C TRP A 46 5.40 10.10 -2.49
N ARG A 47 5.13 9.26 -3.48
CA ARG A 47 5.96 8.10 -3.81
C ARG A 47 7.47 8.36 -3.84
N PRO A 48 7.99 9.46 -4.44
CA PRO A 48 9.42 9.79 -4.41
C PRO A 48 10.02 10.00 -3.02
N ASP A 49 9.19 10.29 -2.00
CA ASP A 49 9.66 10.48 -0.62
C ASP A 49 9.99 9.15 0.07
N ILE A 50 9.46 8.05 -0.44
CA ILE A 50 9.62 6.69 0.09
C ILE A 50 10.43 5.78 -0.84
N VAL A 51 11.20 6.36 -1.74
CA VAL A 51 12.11 5.68 -2.67
C VAL A 51 13.56 6.00 -2.31
N ASP A 52 14.40 4.98 -2.35
CA ASP A 52 15.85 5.13 -2.30
C ASP A 52 16.36 5.62 -3.67
N LYS A 53 16.79 6.88 -3.72
CA LYS A 53 17.25 7.51 -4.97
C LYS A 53 18.66 7.09 -5.36
N ASP A 54 19.42 6.55 -4.40
CA ASP A 54 20.81 6.13 -4.60
C ASP A 54 20.92 4.62 -4.86
N HIS A 55 19.81 3.90 -4.79
CA HIS A 55 19.79 2.46 -5.04
C HIS A 55 19.92 2.17 -6.54
N PRO A 56 20.78 1.21 -6.96
CA PRO A 56 20.99 0.85 -8.37
C PRO A 56 19.72 0.29 -9.06
N VAL A 57 18.78 -0.24 -8.29
CA VAL A 57 17.47 -0.68 -8.82
C VAL A 57 16.46 0.45 -8.62
N PRO A 58 15.93 1.03 -9.72
CA PRO A 58 14.95 2.11 -9.64
C PRO A 58 13.69 1.70 -8.86
N GLY A 59 13.17 2.63 -8.07
CA GLY A 59 11.95 2.40 -7.30
C GLY A 59 12.13 1.54 -6.04
N MET A 60 13.36 1.19 -5.66
CA MET A 60 13.59 0.52 -4.37
C MET A 60 13.11 1.40 -3.21
N MET A 61 12.64 0.75 -2.15
CA MET A 61 12.14 1.46 -0.96
C MET A 61 13.24 2.27 -0.28
N ALA A 62 12.86 3.41 0.29
CA ALA A 62 13.75 4.27 1.05
C ALA A 62 14.36 3.52 2.26
N PRO A 63 15.62 3.84 2.65
CA PRO A 63 16.23 3.30 3.87
C PRO A 63 15.42 3.63 5.12
N GLN A 64 15.49 2.75 6.14
CA GLN A 64 14.73 2.88 7.38
C GLN A 64 14.89 4.27 8.02
N ALA A 65 16.10 4.81 8.09
CA ALA A 65 16.38 6.12 8.68
C ALA A 65 15.63 7.26 7.95
N GLN A 66 15.56 7.21 6.62
CA GLN A 66 14.79 8.19 5.82
C GLN A 66 13.29 8.08 6.10
N VAL A 67 12.76 6.85 6.22
CA VAL A 67 11.35 6.63 6.55
C VAL A 67 11.04 7.13 7.96
N GLU A 68 11.91 6.87 8.94
CA GLU A 68 11.77 7.36 10.31
C GLU A 68 11.74 8.90 10.37
N GLU A 69 12.67 9.54 9.69
CA GLU A 69 12.73 11.00 9.62
C GLU A 69 11.48 11.60 8.95
N LEU A 70 11.06 11.04 7.81
CA LEU A 70 9.86 11.47 7.09
C LEU A 70 8.62 11.37 7.98
N MET A 71 8.39 10.21 8.60
CA MET A 71 7.23 9.98 9.47
C MET A 71 7.25 10.90 10.69
N GLY A 72 8.43 11.11 11.30
CA GLY A 72 8.59 12.03 12.42
C GLY A 72 8.28 13.48 12.06
N ARG A 73 8.72 13.96 10.90
CA ARG A 73 8.39 15.31 10.39
C ARG A 73 6.88 15.49 10.19
N LEU A 74 6.17 14.43 9.85
CA LEU A 74 4.71 14.42 9.70
C LEU A 74 3.97 14.21 11.02
N GLY A 75 4.65 14.35 12.15
CA GLY A 75 4.05 14.25 13.48
C GLY A 75 3.56 12.86 13.83
N THR A 76 4.08 11.83 13.17
CA THR A 76 3.74 10.45 13.47
C THR A 76 4.60 9.94 14.63
N SER A 77 4.00 9.19 15.54
CA SER A 77 4.67 8.49 16.63
C SER A 77 4.29 7.01 16.63
N HIS A 78 5.00 6.20 17.40
CA HIS A 78 4.69 4.78 17.57
C HIS A 78 3.35 4.50 18.27
N ARG A 79 2.69 5.52 18.82
CA ARG A 79 1.35 5.43 19.44
C ARG A 79 0.23 5.56 18.45
N ASN A 80 0.50 6.14 17.27
CA ASN A 80 -0.57 6.43 16.32
C ASN A 80 -1.04 5.18 15.60
N THR A 81 -2.34 5.12 15.38
CA THR A 81 -2.94 4.31 14.33
C THR A 81 -2.87 5.09 13.02
N LEU A 82 -2.23 4.52 12.02
CA LEU A 82 -2.06 5.14 10.70
C LEU A 82 -3.25 4.77 9.81
N ILE A 83 -3.92 5.79 9.28
CA ILE A 83 -4.97 5.62 8.28
C ILE A 83 -4.40 6.09 6.94
N ILE A 84 -4.16 5.16 6.03
CA ILE A 84 -3.41 5.42 4.81
C ILE A 84 -4.36 5.33 3.61
N TYR A 85 -4.31 6.30 2.71
CA TYR A 85 -5.12 6.28 1.48
C TYR A 85 -4.38 6.88 0.27
N SER A 86 -4.88 6.56 -0.92
CA SER A 86 -4.40 7.06 -2.20
C SER A 86 -5.52 6.94 -3.24
N ASP A 87 -5.26 7.40 -4.46
CA ASP A 87 -6.05 7.14 -5.66
C ASP A 87 -5.48 6.01 -6.54
N GLY A 88 -4.46 5.32 -6.06
CA GLY A 88 -3.75 4.23 -6.72
C GLY A 88 -3.12 3.28 -5.69
N PRO A 89 -2.14 2.46 -6.07
CA PRO A 89 -1.56 1.43 -5.20
C PRO A 89 -0.55 1.97 -4.16
N ASP A 90 -0.15 3.25 -4.22
CA ASP A 90 0.95 3.78 -3.41
C ASP A 90 0.68 3.74 -1.89
N HIS A 91 -0.58 3.74 -1.47
CA HIS A 91 -0.94 3.56 -0.06
C HIS A 91 -0.57 2.17 0.46
N THR A 92 -0.70 1.13 -0.36
CA THR A 92 -0.28 -0.23 0.00
C THR A 92 1.24 -0.35 0.03
N ARG A 93 1.95 0.41 -0.82
CA ARG A 93 3.40 0.49 -0.80
C ARG A 93 3.93 1.09 0.49
N LEU A 94 3.36 2.21 0.97
CA LEU A 94 3.75 2.79 2.25
C LEU A 94 3.47 1.82 3.40
N TRP A 95 2.28 1.18 3.39
CA TRP A 95 1.92 0.15 4.36
C TRP A 95 2.96 -0.98 4.40
N TRP A 96 3.35 -1.47 3.23
CA TRP A 96 4.34 -2.55 3.10
C TRP A 96 5.73 -2.13 3.61
N ILE A 97 6.20 -0.92 3.27
CA ILE A 97 7.49 -0.40 3.76
C ILE A 97 7.52 -0.32 5.28
N LEU A 98 6.45 0.21 5.88
CA LEU A 98 6.34 0.32 7.34
C LEU A 98 6.30 -1.06 8.00
N ALA A 99 5.52 -2.00 7.45
CA ALA A 99 5.48 -3.38 7.93
C ALA A 99 6.86 -4.06 7.81
N TYR A 100 7.55 -3.88 6.68
CA TYR A 100 8.88 -4.43 6.46
C TYR A 100 9.90 -3.93 7.49
N TYR A 101 9.82 -2.67 7.89
CA TYR A 101 10.67 -2.09 8.94
C TYR A 101 10.12 -2.28 10.36
N GLY A 102 9.12 -3.12 10.55
CA GLY A 102 8.65 -3.56 11.86
C GLY A 102 7.66 -2.64 12.56
N PHE A 103 6.97 -1.75 11.82
CA PHE A 103 5.83 -1.05 12.40
C PHE A 103 4.65 -2.01 12.61
N PRO A 104 3.94 -1.95 13.76
CA PRO A 104 2.88 -2.91 14.07
C PRO A 104 1.75 -2.89 13.02
N ILE A 105 1.49 -4.03 12.40
CA ILE A 105 0.46 -4.19 11.36
C ILE A 105 -0.93 -3.78 11.87
N GLN A 106 -1.22 -4.08 13.15
CA GLN A 106 -2.49 -3.76 13.79
C GLN A 106 -2.75 -2.26 13.92
N GLN A 107 -1.69 -1.44 13.91
CA GLN A 107 -1.75 0.01 13.96
C GLN A 107 -1.82 0.66 12.56
N MET A 108 -1.99 -0.12 11.50
CA MET A 108 -2.12 0.40 10.13
C MET A 108 -3.44 -0.02 9.51
N LYS A 109 -4.19 0.96 9.00
CA LYS A 109 -5.44 0.76 8.29
C LYS A 109 -5.36 1.40 6.90
N LEU A 110 -5.93 0.75 5.92
CA LEU A 110 -6.14 1.31 4.59
C LEU A 110 -7.58 1.80 4.49
N LEU A 111 -7.78 3.03 4.03
CA LEU A 111 -9.13 3.57 3.82
C LEU A 111 -9.78 2.87 2.62
N ASP A 112 -10.86 2.13 2.88
CA ASP A 112 -11.60 1.43 1.85
C ASP A 112 -12.30 2.42 0.91
N GLY A 113 -12.13 2.27 -0.41
CA GLY A 113 -12.59 3.23 -1.41
C GLY A 113 -11.77 4.52 -1.52
N GLY A 114 -10.75 4.72 -0.67
CA GLY A 114 -9.86 5.89 -0.72
C GLY A 114 -10.58 7.23 -0.64
N LEU A 115 -10.03 8.26 -1.30
CA LEU A 115 -10.64 9.58 -1.32
C LEU A 115 -11.99 9.61 -2.07
N ASP A 116 -12.14 8.78 -3.11
CA ASP A 116 -13.38 8.73 -3.87
C ASP A 116 -14.53 8.15 -3.03
N GLY A 117 -14.24 7.10 -2.25
CA GLY A 117 -15.19 6.55 -1.28
C GLY A 117 -15.60 7.57 -0.21
N TRP A 118 -14.64 8.35 0.30
CA TRP A 118 -14.89 9.46 1.22
C TRP A 118 -15.84 10.51 0.63
N LYS A 119 -15.54 10.96 -0.60
CA LYS A 119 -16.39 11.94 -1.32
C LYS A 119 -17.77 11.39 -1.67
N ALA A 120 -17.87 10.12 -2.04
CA ALA A 120 -19.13 9.47 -2.36
C ALA A 120 -20.10 9.41 -1.17
N LYS A 121 -19.58 9.48 0.08
CA LYS A 121 -20.39 9.64 1.30
C LYS A 121 -20.81 11.10 1.57
N GLY A 122 -20.44 12.04 0.71
CA GLY A 122 -20.74 13.46 0.89
C GLY A 122 -19.86 14.17 1.92
N TYR A 123 -18.75 13.56 2.33
CA TYR A 123 -17.86 14.16 3.33
C TYR A 123 -16.97 15.22 2.70
N SER A 124 -16.73 16.30 3.44
CA SER A 124 -15.91 17.43 3.00
C SER A 124 -14.43 17.07 2.90
N THR A 125 -13.74 17.81 2.03
CA THR A 125 -12.28 17.82 1.93
C THR A 125 -11.77 19.22 2.28
N GLU A 126 -10.49 19.31 2.63
CA GLU A 126 -9.80 20.59 2.84
C GLU A 126 -8.62 20.73 1.87
N MET A 127 -8.19 21.97 1.62
CA MET A 127 -7.05 22.28 0.73
C MET A 127 -5.85 22.86 1.49
N ILE A 128 -6.06 23.26 2.75
CA ILE A 128 -5.02 23.83 3.58
C ILE A 128 -4.29 22.68 4.28
N PRO A 129 -2.97 22.53 4.05
CA PRO A 129 -2.22 21.49 4.73
C PRO A 129 -2.29 21.60 6.26
N SER A 130 -2.46 20.47 6.92
CA SER A 130 -2.50 20.40 8.37
C SER A 130 -1.19 20.91 8.97
N GLN A 131 -1.28 21.82 9.96
CA GLN A 131 -0.13 22.21 10.78
C GLN A 131 0.19 21.10 11.76
N ILE A 132 1.43 20.61 11.74
CA ILE A 132 1.84 19.46 12.52
C ILE A 132 3.14 19.77 13.24
N SER A 133 3.17 19.47 14.52
CA SER A 133 4.42 19.44 15.29
C SER A 133 5.17 18.15 15.01
N GLN A 134 6.48 18.24 14.82
CA GLN A 134 7.32 17.05 14.66
C GLN A 134 7.23 16.13 15.88
N ALA A 135 7.31 14.84 15.63
CA ALA A 135 7.32 13.81 16.66
C ALA A 135 8.53 12.87 16.49
N SER A 136 8.84 12.12 17.54
CA SER A 136 9.82 11.03 17.43
C SER A 136 9.15 9.79 16.87
N PHE A 137 9.64 9.32 15.74
CA PHE A 137 9.21 8.07 15.13
C PHE A 137 10.39 7.13 14.96
N LYS A 138 10.28 5.93 15.50
CA LYS A 138 11.30 4.90 15.41
C LYS A 138 10.69 3.57 15.03
N LEU A 139 11.35 2.86 14.14
CA LEU A 139 10.98 1.54 13.67
C LEU A 139 11.85 0.50 14.38
N GLN A 140 11.27 -0.66 14.68
CA GLN A 140 11.98 -1.72 15.41
C GLN A 140 13.03 -2.43 14.54
N GLY A 141 13.05 -2.14 13.24
CA GLY A 141 13.84 -2.86 12.26
C GLY A 141 13.20 -4.18 11.83
N LYS A 142 13.89 -4.91 10.96
CA LYS A 142 13.42 -6.20 10.47
C LYS A 142 13.24 -7.17 11.63
N THR A 143 12.05 -7.73 11.74
CA THR A 143 11.77 -8.84 12.65
C THR A 143 11.54 -10.12 11.83
N ARG A 144 11.72 -11.30 12.40
CA ARG A 144 11.51 -12.57 11.68
C ARG A 144 10.19 -12.65 10.91
N PRO A 145 9.04 -12.16 11.43
CA PRO A 145 7.80 -12.15 10.66
C PRO A 145 7.82 -11.22 9.43
N THR A 146 8.73 -10.24 9.37
CA THR A 146 8.80 -9.26 8.28
C THR A 146 9.96 -9.48 7.32
N GLU A 147 10.93 -10.34 7.65
CA GLU A 147 12.04 -10.72 6.76
C GLU A 147 11.55 -11.31 5.43
N HIS A 148 10.39 -11.98 5.45
CA HIS A 148 9.80 -12.60 4.25
C HIS A 148 9.02 -11.63 3.34
N LEU A 149 8.91 -10.35 3.70
CA LEU A 149 8.21 -9.38 2.87
C LEU A 149 9.03 -8.89 1.66
N LEU A 150 10.32 -9.16 1.62
CA LEU A 150 11.19 -8.84 0.49
C LEU A 150 11.92 -10.10 0.05
N CYS A 151 11.85 -10.41 -1.24
CA CYS A 151 12.58 -11.53 -1.84
C CYS A 151 13.69 -11.05 -2.78
N THR A 152 14.70 -11.87 -2.92
CA THR A 152 15.84 -11.66 -3.81
C THR A 152 15.65 -12.38 -5.15
N LEU A 153 16.44 -12.00 -6.17
CA LEU A 153 16.42 -12.68 -7.46
C LEU A 153 16.72 -14.18 -7.38
N PRO A 154 17.71 -14.67 -6.58
CA PRO A 154 17.90 -16.10 -6.37
C PRO A 154 16.66 -16.82 -5.82
N GLU A 155 16.00 -16.23 -4.81
CA GLU A 155 14.78 -16.80 -4.21
C GLU A 155 13.64 -16.91 -5.22
N VAL A 156 13.44 -15.91 -6.07
CA VAL A 156 12.45 -15.96 -7.15
C VAL A 156 12.78 -17.05 -8.17
N ARG A 157 14.06 -17.19 -8.56
CA ARG A 157 14.51 -18.26 -9.46
C ARG A 157 14.27 -19.67 -8.89
N ASP A 158 14.44 -19.82 -7.60
CA ASP A 158 14.19 -21.10 -6.92
C ASP A 158 12.70 -21.34 -6.74
N ALA A 159 11.92 -20.30 -6.48
CA ALA A 159 10.46 -20.38 -6.40
C ALA A 159 9.84 -20.93 -7.70
N LEU A 160 10.32 -20.50 -8.86
CA LEU A 160 9.84 -20.98 -10.16
C LEU A 160 10.03 -22.49 -10.40
N LYS A 161 10.89 -23.14 -9.65
CA LYS A 161 11.18 -24.59 -9.76
C LYS A 161 10.42 -25.43 -8.69
N ASN A 162 9.76 -24.76 -7.75
CA ASN A 162 9.13 -25.42 -6.60
C ASN A 162 7.60 -25.41 -6.71
N PRO A 163 6.91 -26.57 -6.80
CA PRO A 163 5.46 -26.61 -6.94
C PRO A 163 4.68 -26.08 -5.73
N LYS A 164 5.34 -25.92 -4.57
CA LYS A 164 4.76 -25.31 -3.36
C LYS A 164 4.89 -23.78 -3.33
N LYS A 165 5.52 -23.19 -4.33
CA LYS A 165 5.75 -21.75 -4.44
C LYS A 165 5.10 -21.22 -5.71
N ILE A 166 4.61 -19.98 -5.63
CA ILE A 166 4.02 -19.29 -6.77
C ILE A 166 4.70 -17.94 -6.92
N VAL A 167 5.16 -17.64 -8.13
CA VAL A 167 5.56 -16.29 -8.52
C VAL A 167 4.35 -15.65 -9.19
N LEU A 168 3.85 -14.57 -8.60
CA LEU A 168 2.63 -13.89 -8.99
C LEU A 168 2.95 -12.53 -9.58
N ASP A 169 2.64 -12.34 -10.87
CA ASP A 169 2.69 -11.04 -11.54
C ASP A 169 1.36 -10.33 -11.34
N VAL A 170 1.38 -9.15 -10.72
CA VAL A 170 0.18 -8.35 -10.45
C VAL A 170 0.10 -7.07 -11.29
N ARG A 171 0.99 -6.91 -12.27
CA ARG A 171 1.09 -5.74 -13.13
C ARG A 171 -0.07 -5.64 -14.13
N ALA A 172 -0.16 -4.47 -14.78
CA ALA A 172 -1.15 -4.23 -15.83
C ALA A 172 -1.01 -5.22 -17.01
N PRO A 173 -2.13 -5.52 -17.73
CA PRO A 173 -2.11 -6.45 -18.86
C PRO A 173 -1.04 -6.14 -19.90
N LYS A 174 -0.86 -4.88 -20.27
CA LYS A 174 0.11 -4.47 -21.28
C LYS A 174 1.57 -4.64 -20.84
N GLU A 175 1.85 -4.50 -19.54
CA GLU A 175 3.16 -4.81 -19.00
C GLU A 175 3.43 -6.33 -19.01
N TYR A 176 2.41 -7.12 -18.66
CA TYR A 176 2.49 -8.58 -18.67
C TYR A 176 2.69 -9.14 -20.08
N THR A 177 2.00 -8.59 -21.10
CA THR A 177 2.15 -9.01 -22.51
C THR A 177 3.45 -8.49 -23.13
N GLY A 178 4.00 -7.40 -22.61
CA GLY A 178 5.17 -6.73 -23.18
C GLY A 178 4.83 -5.65 -24.21
N GLU A 179 3.55 -5.28 -24.35
CA GLU A 179 3.12 -4.16 -25.18
C GLU A 179 3.58 -2.81 -24.62
N GLU A 180 3.67 -2.71 -23.29
CA GLU A 180 4.23 -1.55 -22.59
C GLU A 180 5.41 -1.99 -21.74
N MET A 181 6.42 -1.13 -21.69
CA MET A 181 7.58 -1.31 -20.83
C MET A 181 7.67 -0.11 -19.88
N LEU A 182 7.78 -0.38 -18.58
CA LEU A 182 8.08 0.67 -17.62
C LEU A 182 9.41 1.35 -17.96
N ARG A 183 9.49 2.64 -17.75
CA ARG A 183 10.63 3.50 -18.13
C ARG A 183 11.99 2.93 -17.71
N ASP A 184 12.02 2.28 -16.54
CA ASP A 184 13.26 1.77 -15.94
C ASP A 184 13.46 0.26 -16.14
N ALA A 185 12.58 -0.39 -16.89
CA ALA A 185 12.72 -1.82 -17.19
C ALA A 185 13.72 -2.04 -18.33
N VAL A 186 14.53 -3.09 -18.22
CA VAL A 186 15.55 -3.46 -19.23
C VAL A 186 14.92 -4.27 -20.38
N ARG A 187 13.84 -4.99 -20.11
CA ARG A 187 13.16 -5.85 -21.08
C ARG A 187 11.65 -5.80 -20.86
N PRO A 188 10.84 -5.80 -21.94
CA PRO A 188 9.40 -5.95 -21.85
C PRO A 188 8.98 -7.38 -21.51
N GLY A 189 7.71 -7.54 -21.13
CA GLY A 189 7.09 -8.84 -20.88
C GLY A 189 7.20 -9.29 -19.43
N ARG A 190 7.20 -10.61 -19.23
CA ARG A 190 7.05 -11.26 -17.93
C ARG A 190 8.12 -12.32 -17.66
N ILE A 191 8.26 -12.70 -16.42
CA ILE A 191 9.04 -13.87 -16.05
C ILE A 191 8.33 -15.14 -16.55
N PRO A 192 8.99 -16.06 -17.27
CA PRO A 192 8.37 -17.32 -17.69
C PRO A 192 7.91 -18.17 -16.49
N GLY A 193 6.72 -18.77 -16.60
CA GLY A 193 6.18 -19.67 -15.58
C GLY A 193 5.44 -19.00 -14.42
N VAL A 194 5.21 -17.70 -14.48
CA VAL A 194 4.45 -16.97 -13.44
C VAL A 194 2.94 -17.14 -13.64
N VAL A 195 2.22 -17.03 -12.53
CA VAL A 195 0.78 -16.80 -12.53
C VAL A 195 0.55 -15.31 -12.65
N TRP A 196 -0.50 -14.89 -13.36
CA TRP A 196 -0.80 -13.48 -13.54
C TRP A 196 -2.23 -13.15 -13.14
N ILE A 197 -2.37 -12.01 -12.45
CA ILE A 197 -3.64 -11.34 -12.18
C ILE A 197 -3.37 -9.85 -11.97
N GLU A 198 -4.08 -8.98 -12.67
CA GLU A 198 -3.93 -7.54 -12.40
C GLU A 198 -4.44 -7.21 -10.99
N TRP A 199 -3.67 -6.44 -10.22
CA TRP A 199 -4.02 -6.07 -8.84
C TRP A 199 -5.43 -5.43 -8.72
N ARG A 200 -5.90 -4.74 -9.78
CA ARG A 200 -7.26 -4.14 -9.81
C ARG A 200 -8.38 -5.17 -9.77
N GLU A 201 -8.10 -6.43 -10.07
CA GLU A 201 -9.10 -7.51 -9.97
C GLU A 201 -9.55 -7.74 -8.52
N ALA A 202 -8.78 -7.30 -7.54
CA ALA A 202 -9.17 -7.33 -6.14
C ALA A 202 -10.15 -6.21 -5.74
N LEU A 203 -10.40 -5.24 -6.63
CA LEU A 203 -11.29 -4.12 -6.40
C LEU A 203 -12.64 -4.30 -7.09
N ILE A 204 -13.67 -3.66 -6.54
CA ILE A 204 -14.98 -3.53 -7.17
C ILE A 204 -14.86 -2.55 -8.33
N LYS A 205 -15.22 -2.98 -9.53
CA LYS A 205 -14.99 -2.22 -10.77
C LYS A 205 -16.10 -1.23 -11.10
N GLU A 206 -17.33 -1.48 -10.64
CA GLU A 206 -18.53 -0.72 -11.02
C GLU A 206 -19.47 -0.53 -9.83
N GLY A 207 -20.46 0.36 -10.02
CA GLY A 207 -21.48 0.63 -9.03
C GLY A 207 -21.04 1.58 -7.90
N PRO A 208 -21.87 1.71 -6.85
CA PRO A 208 -21.67 2.70 -5.78
C PRO A 208 -20.43 2.44 -4.89
N HIS A 209 -19.88 1.23 -4.97
CA HIS A 209 -18.67 0.84 -4.24
C HIS A 209 -17.46 0.64 -5.16
N LYS A 210 -17.46 1.26 -6.34
CA LYS A 210 -16.29 1.25 -7.23
C LYS A 210 -15.04 1.72 -6.49
N GLY A 211 -13.94 0.95 -6.63
CA GLY A 211 -12.67 1.24 -5.98
C GLY A 211 -12.54 0.69 -4.55
N TYR A 212 -13.63 0.16 -3.97
CA TYR A 212 -13.55 -0.59 -2.71
C TYR A 212 -12.98 -1.98 -2.94
N TRP A 213 -12.37 -2.53 -1.92
CA TRP A 213 -11.91 -3.91 -1.96
C TRP A 213 -13.09 -4.87 -2.03
N LYS A 214 -12.96 -5.90 -2.85
CA LYS A 214 -13.87 -7.05 -2.83
C LYS A 214 -13.87 -7.72 -1.46
N SER A 215 -14.89 -8.50 -1.15
CA SER A 215 -14.93 -9.28 0.09
C SER A 215 -13.76 -10.25 0.18
N ALA A 216 -13.37 -10.61 1.40
CA ALA A 216 -12.31 -11.61 1.60
C ALA A 216 -12.64 -12.97 0.96
N GLU A 217 -13.92 -13.31 0.84
CA GLU A 217 -14.38 -14.52 0.17
C GLU A 217 -14.17 -14.44 -1.35
N GLU A 218 -14.60 -13.35 -1.98
CA GLU A 218 -14.38 -13.09 -3.40
C GLU A 218 -12.90 -13.07 -3.76
N ILE A 219 -12.07 -12.42 -2.94
CA ILE A 219 -10.62 -12.38 -3.14
C ILE A 219 -10.01 -13.79 -3.00
N ARG A 220 -10.39 -14.56 -1.98
CA ARG A 220 -9.91 -15.95 -1.84
C ARG A 220 -10.29 -16.80 -3.03
N LYS A 221 -11.55 -16.69 -3.50
CA LYS A 221 -11.99 -17.42 -4.68
C LYS A 221 -11.17 -17.02 -5.92
N LEU A 222 -11.00 -15.73 -6.14
CA LEU A 222 -10.21 -15.18 -7.25
C LEU A 222 -8.79 -15.75 -7.29
N PHE A 223 -8.12 -15.83 -6.14
CA PHE A 223 -6.77 -16.39 -6.05
C PHE A 223 -6.78 -17.92 -6.15
N ALA A 224 -7.74 -18.60 -5.54
CA ALA A 224 -7.85 -20.06 -5.59
C ALA A 224 -8.06 -20.56 -7.02
N ASP A 225 -8.86 -19.87 -7.82
CA ASP A 225 -9.11 -20.19 -9.22
C ASP A 225 -7.81 -20.13 -10.07
N LEU A 226 -6.78 -19.42 -9.59
CA LEU A 226 -5.44 -19.34 -10.17
C LEU A 226 -4.42 -20.30 -9.54
N GLY A 227 -4.88 -21.16 -8.61
CA GLY A 227 -4.01 -22.06 -7.87
C GLY A 227 -3.18 -21.39 -6.77
N VAL A 228 -3.47 -20.14 -6.44
CA VAL A 228 -2.86 -19.40 -5.32
C VAL A 228 -3.65 -19.72 -4.06
N THR A 229 -3.16 -20.69 -3.29
CA THR A 229 -3.84 -21.27 -2.13
C THR A 229 -3.02 -21.06 -0.84
N PRO A 230 -3.63 -21.12 0.36
CA PRO A 230 -2.96 -20.84 1.63
C PRO A 230 -1.79 -21.76 1.99
N ASP A 231 -1.69 -22.91 1.34
CA ASP A 231 -0.60 -23.89 1.53
C ASP A 231 0.64 -23.55 0.68
N LYS A 232 0.58 -22.51 -0.14
CA LYS A 232 1.67 -22.09 -1.00
C LYS A 232 2.33 -20.82 -0.51
N GLU A 233 3.64 -20.71 -0.74
CA GLU A 233 4.42 -19.50 -0.54
C GLU A 233 4.31 -18.62 -1.80
N ILE A 234 3.97 -17.34 -1.63
CA ILE A 234 3.67 -16.43 -2.73
C ILE A 234 4.77 -15.37 -2.85
N TYR A 235 5.34 -15.25 -4.04
CA TYR A 235 6.32 -14.23 -4.44
C TYR A 235 5.63 -13.26 -5.41
N ILE A 236 5.43 -12.02 -5.02
CA ILE A 236 4.67 -11.01 -5.78
C ILE A 236 5.61 -9.99 -6.41
N TYR A 237 5.37 -9.62 -7.68
CA TYR A 237 6.05 -8.51 -8.34
C TYR A 237 5.12 -7.74 -9.29
#